data_4cc51a639bd4c4fb62fcd0ff64084c56
#
_entry.id   4cc51a639bd4c4fb62fcd0ff64084c56
#
_cell.length_a   1.000
_cell.length_b   1.000
_cell.length_c   1.000
_cell.angle_alpha   90.00
_cell.angle_beta   90.00
_cell.angle_gamma   90.00
#
_symmetry.space_group_name_H-M   'P 1'
#
loop_
_entity.id
_entity.type
_entity.pdbx_description
1 polymer ?
#
loop_
_entity_poly.entity_id
_entity_poly.type
_entity_poly.pdbx_seq_one_letter_code
_entity_poly.pdbx_strand_id
1 'polypeptide(L)'
;MQEQFKNQKTEARQRSLLRFIHAQDSGGIVEGTSTYEQALQEIKNGRKTSHWIWYIFPQMAGIPGTHSHSALFYGINGREEAYAYIENPILRDRLIEATRAVLESDHTVYEIFGSDTIKVRACMKLFASVSDIPEFKQLIAKYRW
;
A
#
# COMPACT_ATOMS: atom_id res chain seq x y z
N MET A 1 20.23 -15.13 24.08
CA MET A 1 18.80 -15.50 23.95
C MET A 1 17.92 -14.36 23.43
N GLN A 2 18.05 -13.14 23.96
CA GLN A 2 17.23 -12.00 23.50
C GLN A 2 17.54 -11.60 22.06
N GLU A 3 18.78 -11.69 21.61
CA GLU A 3 19.15 -11.38 20.22
C GLU A 3 18.55 -12.37 19.20
N GLN A 4 18.50 -13.65 19.54
CA GLN A 4 17.87 -14.67 18.69
C GLN A 4 16.36 -14.42 18.52
N PHE A 5 15.67 -14.01 19.59
CA PHE A 5 14.25 -13.68 19.53
C PHE A 5 13.99 -12.45 18.64
N LYS A 6 14.82 -11.40 18.75
CA LYS A 6 14.74 -10.21 17.91
C LYS A 6 14.96 -10.55 16.44
N ASN A 7 15.97 -11.39 16.14
CA ASN A 7 16.28 -11.79 14.77
C ASN A 7 15.17 -12.64 14.17
N GLN A 8 14.59 -13.56 14.95
CA GLN A 8 13.46 -14.39 14.49
C GLN A 8 12.23 -13.55 14.19
N LYS A 9 11.89 -12.56 15.04
CA LYS A 9 10.79 -11.65 14.80
C LYS A 9 11.00 -10.81 13.56
N THR A 10 12.22 -10.28 13.37
CA THR A 10 12.59 -9.49 12.19
C THR A 10 12.49 -10.32 10.92
N GLU A 11 12.98 -11.56 10.94
CA GLU A 11 12.89 -12.48 9.81
C GLU A 11 11.45 -12.83 9.48
N ALA A 12 10.62 -13.08 10.51
CA ALA A 12 9.19 -13.39 10.33
C ALA A 12 8.45 -12.19 9.70
N ARG A 13 8.76 -10.97 10.13
CA ARG A 13 8.19 -9.74 9.55
C ARG A 13 8.60 -9.57 8.09
N GLN A 14 9.87 -9.78 7.76
CA GLN A 14 10.34 -9.69 6.37
C GLN A 14 9.67 -10.76 5.49
N ARG A 15 9.48 -11.99 6.00
CA ARG A 15 8.75 -13.02 5.27
C ARG A 15 7.28 -12.65 5.06
N SER A 16 6.66 -12.02 6.07
CA SER A 16 5.28 -11.53 5.96
C SER A 16 5.14 -10.47 4.87
N LEU A 17 6.14 -9.61 4.69
CA LEU A 17 6.16 -8.58 3.65
C LEU A 17 6.25 -9.16 2.24
N LEU A 18 6.75 -10.40 2.09
CA LEU A 18 6.83 -11.05 0.77
C LEU A 18 5.47 -11.20 0.10
N ARG A 19 4.38 -11.27 0.86
CA ARG A 19 3.04 -11.34 0.27
C ARG A 19 2.74 -10.10 -0.58
N PHE A 20 3.22 -8.93 -0.16
CA PHE A 20 3.09 -7.68 -0.93
C PHE A 20 3.98 -7.69 -2.16
N ILE A 21 5.25 -8.04 -2.00
CA ILE A 21 6.21 -8.07 -3.11
C ILE A 21 5.74 -9.08 -4.16
N HIS A 22 5.32 -10.26 -3.73
CA HIS A 22 4.82 -11.30 -4.63
C HIS A 22 3.59 -10.83 -5.42
N ALA A 23 2.63 -10.21 -4.74
CA ALA A 23 1.44 -9.68 -5.38
C ALA A 23 1.77 -8.55 -6.36
N GLN A 24 2.68 -7.67 -5.99
CA GLN A 24 3.12 -6.57 -6.85
C GLN A 24 3.84 -7.07 -8.09
N ASP A 25 4.62 -8.14 -7.96
CA ASP A 25 5.37 -8.72 -9.10
C ASP A 25 4.51 -9.60 -10.00
N SER A 26 3.56 -10.34 -9.44
CA SER A 26 2.90 -11.46 -10.14
C SER A 26 1.37 -11.43 -10.10
N GLY A 27 0.78 -10.46 -9.40
CA GLY A 27 -0.66 -10.41 -9.15
C GLY A 27 -1.03 -10.95 -7.78
N GLY A 28 -2.22 -10.58 -7.29
CA GLY A 28 -2.70 -10.94 -5.95
C GLY A 28 -3.23 -12.36 -5.84
N ILE A 29 -3.64 -12.73 -4.63
CA ILE A 29 -4.17 -14.07 -4.33
C ILE A 29 -5.53 -14.35 -4.97
N VAL A 30 -6.26 -13.30 -5.34
CA VAL A 30 -7.53 -13.46 -6.04
C VAL A 30 -7.27 -13.47 -7.54
N GLU A 31 -7.83 -14.44 -8.24
CA GLU A 31 -7.69 -14.55 -9.70
C GLU A 31 -8.17 -13.28 -10.40
N GLY A 32 -7.47 -12.87 -11.44
CA GLY A 32 -7.83 -11.67 -12.22
C GLY A 32 -7.31 -10.36 -11.63
N THR A 33 -6.50 -10.40 -10.56
CA THR A 33 -5.86 -9.22 -10.00
C THR A 33 -4.57 -8.86 -10.75
N SER A 34 -4.17 -7.60 -10.66
CA SER A 34 -3.09 -7.03 -11.48
C SER A 34 -1.80 -6.81 -10.71
N THR A 35 -0.71 -6.56 -11.44
CA THR A 35 0.62 -6.27 -10.91
C THR A 35 0.79 -4.79 -10.57
N TYR A 36 1.89 -4.47 -9.89
CA TYR A 36 2.32 -3.10 -9.64
C TYR A 36 2.53 -2.32 -10.95
N GLU A 37 3.17 -2.94 -11.93
CA GLU A 37 3.41 -2.30 -13.24
C GLU A 37 2.09 -1.88 -13.90
N GLN A 38 1.10 -2.76 -13.88
CA GLN A 38 -0.23 -2.46 -14.42
C GLN A 38 -0.92 -1.36 -13.60
N ALA A 39 -0.82 -1.42 -12.27
CA ALA A 39 -1.40 -0.41 -11.38
C ALA A 39 -0.82 0.97 -11.66
N LEU A 40 0.50 1.06 -11.77
CA LEU A 40 1.19 2.32 -12.05
C LEU A 40 0.75 2.90 -13.40
N GLN A 41 0.61 2.04 -14.41
CA GLN A 41 0.14 2.45 -15.73
C GLN A 41 -1.28 3.01 -15.66
N GLU A 42 -2.17 2.36 -14.91
CA GLU A 42 -3.56 2.84 -14.74
C GLU A 42 -3.62 4.18 -14.03
N ILE A 43 -2.77 4.38 -13.02
CA ILE A 43 -2.67 5.68 -12.33
C ILE A 43 -2.23 6.76 -13.32
N LYS A 44 -1.20 6.50 -14.12
CA LYS A 44 -0.70 7.45 -15.13
C LYS A 44 -1.74 7.73 -16.20
N ASN A 45 -2.56 6.76 -16.53
CA ASN A 45 -3.67 6.91 -17.48
C ASN A 45 -4.88 7.66 -16.87
N GLY A 46 -4.85 7.90 -15.57
CA GLY A 46 -5.90 8.66 -14.88
C GLY A 46 -7.11 7.87 -14.44
N ARG A 47 -7.07 6.53 -14.52
CA ARG A 47 -8.21 5.70 -14.13
C ARG A 47 -7.80 4.27 -13.77
N LYS A 48 -8.17 3.85 -12.57
CA LYS A 48 -8.02 2.47 -12.12
C LYS A 48 -9.07 1.60 -12.83
N THR A 49 -8.64 0.59 -13.54
CA THR A 49 -9.52 -0.30 -14.32
C THR A 49 -9.45 -1.76 -13.89
N SER A 50 -8.48 -2.13 -13.06
CA SER A 50 -8.33 -3.50 -12.57
C SER A 50 -8.17 -3.53 -11.05
N HIS A 51 -8.05 -4.73 -10.48
CA HIS A 51 -8.09 -4.93 -9.03
C HIS A 51 -6.67 -5.07 -8.48
N TRP A 52 -6.25 -4.13 -7.61
CA TRP A 52 -4.90 -4.14 -7.04
C TRP A 52 -4.75 -3.28 -5.77
N ILE A 53 -5.80 -2.61 -5.33
CA ILE A 53 -5.69 -1.60 -4.27
C ILE A 53 -5.10 -2.16 -2.96
N TRP A 54 -5.44 -3.39 -2.59
CA TRP A 54 -5.11 -3.99 -1.31
C TRP A 54 -3.61 -4.16 -1.06
N TYR A 55 -2.82 -4.32 -2.12
CA TYR A 55 -1.36 -4.56 -2.01
C TYR A 55 -0.52 -3.48 -2.69
N ILE A 56 -1.13 -2.48 -3.32
CA ILE A 56 -0.42 -1.32 -3.87
C ILE A 56 -0.53 -0.12 -2.91
N PHE A 57 -1.70 0.11 -2.32
CA PHE A 57 -1.94 1.10 -1.28
C PHE A 57 -2.49 0.41 -0.03
N PRO A 58 -1.66 -0.41 0.65
CA PRO A 58 -2.16 -1.20 1.77
C PRO A 58 -2.58 -0.33 2.94
N GLN A 59 -3.56 -0.81 3.70
CA GLN A 59 -4.09 -0.14 4.87
C GLN A 59 -4.06 -1.08 6.07
N MET A 60 -4.29 -0.53 7.25
CA MET A 60 -4.32 -1.30 8.50
C MET A 60 -5.37 -2.41 8.43
N ALA A 61 -5.05 -3.59 8.95
CA ALA A 61 -6.01 -4.67 9.11
C ALA A 61 -7.11 -4.28 10.12
N GLY A 62 -8.27 -4.91 10.00
CA GLY A 62 -9.36 -4.75 10.96
C GLY A 62 -10.22 -3.51 10.80
N ILE A 63 -10.12 -2.81 9.67
CA ILE A 63 -11.01 -1.68 9.38
C ILE A 63 -12.44 -2.22 9.22
N PRO A 64 -13.45 -1.66 9.95
CA PRO A 64 -14.83 -2.12 9.83
C PRO A 64 -15.33 -2.07 8.38
N GLY A 65 -16.07 -3.10 7.96
CA GLY A 65 -16.59 -3.20 6.60
C GLY A 65 -15.63 -3.79 5.58
N THR A 66 -14.40 -4.14 5.96
CA THR A 66 -13.39 -4.72 5.07
C THR A 66 -13.22 -6.21 5.38
N HIS A 67 -14.09 -7.04 4.77
CA HIS A 67 -14.14 -8.49 5.05
C HIS A 67 -13.80 -9.36 3.84
N SER A 68 -13.37 -8.77 2.72
CA SER A 68 -13.00 -9.55 1.55
C SER A 68 -11.73 -10.37 1.83
N HIS A 69 -11.53 -11.43 1.03
CA HIS A 69 -10.33 -12.27 1.14
C HIS A 69 -9.06 -11.42 1.02
N SER A 70 -9.03 -10.49 0.06
CA SER A 70 -7.89 -9.59 -0.13
C SER A 70 -7.69 -8.65 1.06
N ALA A 71 -8.77 -8.09 1.62
CA ALA A 71 -8.67 -7.22 2.80
C ALA A 71 -8.06 -7.93 4.00
N LEU A 72 -8.47 -9.19 4.22
CA LEU A 72 -7.95 -10.00 5.32
C LEU A 72 -6.49 -10.42 5.09
N PHE A 73 -6.15 -10.76 3.85
CA PHE A 73 -4.80 -11.25 3.53
C PHE A 73 -3.76 -10.13 3.51
N TYR A 74 -4.10 -8.97 2.94
CA TYR A 74 -3.16 -7.86 2.75
C TYR A 74 -3.23 -6.78 3.82
N GLY A 75 -4.11 -6.89 4.81
CA GLY A 75 -4.17 -5.93 5.90
C GLY A 75 -2.84 -5.84 6.67
N ILE A 76 -2.38 -4.62 6.93
CA ILE A 76 -1.15 -4.39 7.72
C ILE A 76 -1.44 -4.73 9.17
N ASN A 77 -0.65 -5.62 9.75
CA ASN A 77 -0.82 -6.14 11.10
C ASN A 77 -0.08 -5.24 12.11
N GLY A 78 -0.67 -4.10 12.43
CA GLY A 78 -0.16 -3.19 13.45
C GLY A 78 0.96 -2.28 12.96
N ARG A 79 1.36 -1.35 13.83
CA ARG A 79 2.38 -0.34 13.51
C ARG A 79 3.74 -0.96 13.21
N GLU A 80 4.10 -2.08 13.85
CA GLU A 80 5.38 -2.74 13.62
C GLU A 80 5.51 -3.23 12.18
N GLU A 81 4.45 -3.81 11.63
CA GLU A 81 4.45 -4.22 10.22
C GLU A 81 4.46 -3.00 9.29
N ALA A 82 3.77 -1.93 9.64
CA ALA A 82 3.81 -0.68 8.87
C ALA A 82 5.23 -0.11 8.81
N TYR A 83 5.96 -0.10 9.92
CA TYR A 83 7.36 0.29 9.95
C TYR A 83 8.22 -0.62 9.08
N ALA A 84 8.04 -1.94 9.20
CA ALA A 84 8.80 -2.91 8.41
C ALA A 84 8.55 -2.72 6.91
N TYR A 85 7.30 -2.43 6.53
CA TYR A 85 6.93 -2.14 5.14
C TYR A 85 7.72 -0.95 4.60
N ILE A 86 7.75 0.15 5.34
CA ILE A 86 8.42 1.39 4.93
C ILE A 86 9.95 1.26 4.97
N GLU A 87 10.48 0.38 5.80
CA GLU A 87 11.91 0.09 5.85
C GLU A 87 12.37 -0.81 4.70
N ASN A 88 11.47 -1.57 4.12
CA ASN A 88 11.78 -2.42 2.96
C ASN A 88 11.97 -1.54 1.72
N PRO A 89 13.16 -1.50 1.11
CA PRO A 89 13.43 -0.56 0.02
C PRO A 89 12.58 -0.79 -1.23
N ILE A 90 12.21 -2.03 -1.52
CA ILE A 90 11.36 -2.34 -2.67
C ILE A 90 9.96 -1.78 -2.46
N LEU A 91 9.35 -2.08 -1.32
CA LEU A 91 7.98 -1.65 -1.00
C LEU A 91 7.90 -0.15 -0.81
N ARG A 92 8.88 0.43 -0.10
CA ARG A 92 8.96 1.87 0.11
C ARG A 92 9.04 2.62 -1.22
N ASP A 93 9.97 2.24 -2.07
CA ASP A 93 10.22 2.95 -3.32
C ASP A 93 9.03 2.85 -4.26
N ARG A 94 8.36 1.69 -4.31
CA ARG A 94 7.14 1.49 -5.11
C ARG A 94 5.97 2.33 -4.58
N LEU A 95 5.80 2.41 -3.27
CA LEU A 95 4.72 3.22 -2.69
C LEU A 95 4.97 4.71 -2.93
N ILE A 96 6.21 5.16 -2.80
CA ILE A 96 6.58 6.54 -3.12
C ILE A 96 6.32 6.85 -4.59
N GLU A 97 6.73 5.97 -5.49
CA GLU A 97 6.54 6.14 -6.93
C GLU A 97 5.05 6.21 -7.29
N ALA A 98 4.24 5.31 -6.75
CA ALA A 98 2.80 5.30 -6.99
C ALA A 98 2.13 6.58 -6.45
N THR A 99 2.51 7.00 -5.25
CA THR A 99 2.00 8.23 -4.63
C THR A 99 2.37 9.46 -5.45
N ARG A 100 3.62 9.50 -5.93
CA ARG A 100 4.10 10.58 -6.77
C ARG A 100 3.34 10.64 -8.09
N ALA A 101 3.03 9.49 -8.69
CA ALA A 101 2.23 9.43 -9.90
C ALA A 101 0.83 10.01 -9.69
N VAL A 102 0.23 9.76 -8.51
CA VAL A 102 -1.07 10.37 -8.15
C VAL A 102 -0.94 11.89 -8.00
N LEU A 103 0.10 12.36 -7.30
CA LEU A 103 0.35 13.78 -7.09
C LEU A 103 0.56 14.54 -8.40
N GLU A 104 1.25 13.94 -9.35
CA GLU A 104 1.61 14.55 -10.63
C GLU A 104 0.51 14.42 -11.68
N SER A 105 -0.53 13.65 -11.42
CA SER A 105 -1.61 13.42 -12.37
C SER A 105 -2.47 14.69 -12.57
N ASP A 106 -2.92 14.89 -13.80
CA ASP A 106 -3.92 15.91 -14.12
C ASP A 106 -5.32 15.49 -13.68
N HIS A 107 -5.50 14.23 -13.27
CA HIS A 107 -6.78 13.72 -12.79
C HIS A 107 -6.81 13.75 -11.27
N THR A 108 -8.01 13.92 -10.69
CA THR A 108 -8.20 13.87 -9.24
C THR A 108 -8.13 12.42 -8.75
N VAL A 109 -7.90 12.24 -7.44
CA VAL A 109 -7.97 10.92 -6.82
C VAL A 109 -9.32 10.27 -7.04
N TYR A 110 -10.39 11.04 -7.07
CA TYR A 110 -11.75 10.54 -7.28
C TYR A 110 -11.94 10.00 -8.70
N GLU A 111 -11.33 10.66 -9.68
CA GLU A 111 -11.34 10.19 -11.07
C GLU A 111 -10.50 8.91 -11.23
N ILE A 112 -9.34 8.86 -10.60
CA ILE A 112 -8.42 7.72 -10.69
C ILE A 112 -8.99 6.51 -9.97
N PHE A 113 -9.41 6.67 -8.72
CA PHE A 113 -9.71 5.57 -7.79
C PHE A 113 -11.20 5.32 -7.55
N GLY A 114 -12.07 6.29 -7.83
CA GLY A 114 -13.48 6.15 -7.53
C GLY A 114 -13.72 5.83 -6.06
N SER A 115 -14.48 4.75 -5.78
CA SER A 115 -14.77 4.32 -4.41
C SER A 115 -13.53 3.86 -3.63
N ASP A 116 -12.43 3.51 -4.30
CA ASP A 116 -11.19 3.14 -3.65
C ASP A 116 -10.41 4.33 -3.10
N THR A 117 -10.84 5.56 -3.36
CA THR A 117 -10.24 6.78 -2.82
C THR A 117 -10.09 6.73 -1.30
N ILE A 118 -11.09 6.18 -0.59
CA ILE A 118 -11.06 6.06 0.87
C ILE A 118 -9.93 5.15 1.35
N LYS A 119 -9.58 4.13 0.56
CA LYS A 119 -8.47 3.22 0.85
C LYS A 119 -7.12 3.91 0.65
N VAL A 120 -6.99 4.73 -0.38
CA VAL A 120 -5.79 5.54 -0.62
C VAL A 120 -5.58 6.52 0.52
N ARG A 121 -6.64 7.19 0.97
CA ARG A 121 -6.62 8.08 2.14
C ARG A 121 -6.11 7.34 3.38
N ALA A 122 -6.66 6.17 3.69
CA ALA A 122 -6.26 5.37 4.84
C ALA A 122 -4.78 4.96 4.75
N CYS A 123 -4.32 4.57 3.57
CA CYS A 123 -2.93 4.23 3.30
C CYS A 123 -2.00 5.42 3.56
N MET A 124 -2.32 6.59 3.03
CA MET A 124 -1.50 7.80 3.22
C MET A 124 -1.38 8.16 4.68
N LYS A 125 -2.49 8.14 5.42
CA LYS A 125 -2.50 8.44 6.85
C LYS A 125 -1.67 7.43 7.65
N LEU A 126 -1.77 6.15 7.32
CA LEU A 126 -0.99 5.10 7.98
C LEU A 126 0.52 5.37 7.80
N PHE A 127 0.97 5.51 6.56
CA PHE A 127 2.41 5.63 6.30
C PHE A 127 2.97 7.02 6.64
N ALA A 128 2.18 8.07 6.62
CA ALA A 128 2.57 9.36 7.16
C ALA A 128 2.80 9.29 8.67
N SER A 129 2.08 8.42 9.39
CA SER A 129 2.22 8.27 10.84
C SER A 129 3.48 7.49 11.24
N VAL A 130 4.09 6.74 10.33
CA VAL A 130 5.26 5.89 10.62
C VAL A 130 6.51 6.31 9.83
N SER A 131 6.47 7.43 9.11
CA SER A 131 7.60 7.91 8.31
C SER A 131 7.55 9.42 8.16
N ASP A 132 8.67 9.99 7.70
CA ASP A 132 8.78 11.40 7.33
C ASP A 132 8.80 11.60 5.81
N ILE A 133 8.34 10.62 5.06
CA ILE A 133 8.31 10.67 3.60
C ILE A 133 7.32 11.76 3.15
N PRO A 134 7.80 12.80 2.43
CA PRO A 134 6.99 13.98 2.17
C PRO A 134 5.80 13.72 1.25
N GLU A 135 5.89 12.78 0.34
CA GLU A 135 4.83 12.50 -0.63
C GLU A 135 3.50 12.13 0.02
N PHE A 136 3.55 11.37 1.12
CA PHE A 136 2.32 10.98 1.82
C PHE A 136 1.61 12.19 2.43
N LYS A 137 2.37 13.07 3.05
CA LYS A 137 1.85 14.31 3.65
C LYS A 137 1.37 15.29 2.58
N GLN A 138 2.04 15.34 1.45
CA GLN A 138 1.66 16.19 0.33
C GLN A 138 0.29 15.79 -0.24
N LEU A 139 0.05 14.48 -0.39
CA LEU A 139 -1.24 14.00 -0.88
C LEU A 139 -2.37 14.27 0.13
N ILE A 140 -2.09 14.04 1.42
CA ILE A 140 -3.03 14.36 2.50
C ILE A 140 -3.39 15.85 2.47
N ALA A 141 -2.40 16.73 2.35
CA ALA A 141 -2.60 18.17 2.33
C ALA A 141 -3.40 18.62 1.10
N LYS A 142 -3.10 18.06 -0.07
CA LYS A 142 -3.75 18.40 -1.33
C LYS A 142 -5.26 18.15 -1.26
N TYR A 143 -5.68 17.08 -0.61
CA TYR A 143 -7.09 16.68 -0.52
C TYR A 143 -7.72 16.98 0.84
N ARG A 144 -6.98 17.58 1.76
CA ARG A 144 -7.45 17.94 3.12
C ARG A 144 -7.94 16.71 3.89
N TRP A 145 -7.24 15.65 3.77
CA TRP A 145 -7.55 14.38 4.46
C TRP A 145 -7.20 14.38 5.96
#